data_8591e434f06180fd45c27e256bf8755e
#
_entry.id   8591e434f06180fd45c27e256bf8755e
#
_cell.length_a   1.000
_cell.length_b   1.000
_cell.length_c   1.000
_cell.angle_alpha   90.00
_cell.angle_beta   90.00
_cell.angle_gamma   90.00
#
_symmetry.space_group_name_H-M   'P 1'
#
loop_
_entity.id
_entity.type
_entity.pdbx_description
1 polymer ?
#
loop_
_entity_poly.entity_id
_entity_poly.type
_entity_poly.pdbx_seq_one_letter_code
_entity_poly.pdbx_strand_id
1 'polypeptide(L)'
;MKKTKNNLPFDPNGRIFQWGPVPGKFFFCSMFTAVHYKHFRAKYKENWSETLWLFLNGRMFWVNDLNDIQAAGVKVFLKYLLPLKTHKKIYKEWQGYTAKLLKLHKNIDTADLTKLTDTQLKKMWVQYHNTYRDFWVTSSIPELANYGSEKYLKEKLQAIIKNENELMSAMEILTAPTRISFYQEEEIALSKTDNIKKHQQKYFWLKNSYAGTEILPTEFFAERKSKLNKNLETEAKEKIKETTAKKIAIQKKYFLSPEIMAIAQAISEGVGWQDERKKYIFMILHHENVMLEEVARRFKYSTEELYRAWYFEIEQIIAKKNLHAKLKKRKTGFGVRFFHTCKELNAQETENYWQTYETKVEKHITETKGAVASKGKTTKSQGVVHIVLDPNNIGSFKQGEVLVAPMTSPEYIFAMKLAGAVITDAGGLTSHAAIVSRELGIPCVVGAKGSTKVFKDGDAVEIDTVSGTVKLIK
;
A
#
# COMPACT_ATOMS: atom_id res chain seq x y z
N MET A 1 2.67 -18.54 24.03
CA MET A 1 3.63 -18.38 22.89
C MET A 1 4.72 -19.44 23.04
N LYS A 2 4.80 -20.42 22.12
CA LYS A 2 5.92 -21.36 22.05
C LYS A 2 7.13 -20.60 21.49
N LYS A 3 8.16 -20.36 22.30
CA LYS A 3 9.46 -19.87 21.82
C LYS A 3 10.01 -20.89 20.82
N THR A 4 10.19 -20.49 19.58
CA THR A 4 10.89 -21.30 18.58
C THR A 4 12.32 -21.54 19.04
N LYS A 5 12.89 -22.75 18.82
CA LYS A 5 14.22 -23.19 19.28
C LYS A 5 15.38 -22.26 18.87
N ASN A 6 15.16 -21.30 17.94
CA ASN A 6 16.21 -20.45 17.34
C ASN A 6 16.02 -18.94 17.62
N ASN A 7 15.31 -18.51 18.65
CA ASN A 7 15.08 -17.08 18.96
C ASN A 7 14.45 -16.22 17.80
N LEU A 8 13.91 -16.88 16.75
CA LEU A 8 13.24 -16.20 15.66
C LEU A 8 11.88 -15.64 16.12
N PRO A 9 11.45 -14.47 15.62
CA PRO A 9 10.15 -13.89 15.97
C PRO A 9 8.97 -14.72 15.45
N PHE A 10 9.13 -15.35 14.28
CA PHE A 10 8.12 -16.18 13.62
C PHE A 10 8.73 -17.50 13.15
N ASP A 11 7.91 -18.54 13.00
CA ASP A 11 8.31 -19.78 12.34
C ASP A 11 8.44 -19.52 10.82
N PRO A 12 9.64 -19.62 10.22
CA PRO A 12 9.81 -19.37 8.79
C PRO A 12 9.09 -20.39 7.90
N ASN A 13 8.74 -21.56 8.43
CA ASN A 13 7.93 -22.58 7.75
C ASN A 13 6.42 -22.42 8.03
N GLY A 14 6.05 -21.46 8.87
CA GLY A 14 4.68 -21.13 9.21
C GLY A 14 4.00 -20.29 8.11
N ARG A 15 2.80 -19.83 8.43
CA ARG A 15 2.05 -18.91 7.56
C ARG A 15 2.58 -17.49 7.76
N ILE A 16 3.48 -17.07 6.88
CA ILE A 16 4.10 -15.75 6.91
C ILE A 16 3.41 -14.80 5.93
N PHE A 17 3.03 -13.62 6.43
CA PHE A 17 2.69 -12.47 5.59
C PHE A 17 3.96 -11.69 5.26
N GLN A 18 4.12 -11.36 4.00
CA GLN A 18 5.26 -10.60 3.48
C GLN A 18 4.76 -9.42 2.64
N TRP A 19 5.35 -8.26 2.85
CA TRP A 19 5.21 -7.11 1.97
C TRP A 19 6.59 -6.64 1.51
N GLY A 20 6.81 -6.66 0.22
CA GLY A 20 8.13 -6.45 -0.40
C GLY A 20 8.90 -7.78 -0.60
N PRO A 21 10.19 -7.69 -0.90
CA PRO A 21 11.06 -6.51 -0.92
C PRO A 21 10.70 -5.50 -2.04
N VAL A 22 10.49 -4.23 -1.67
CA VAL A 22 10.22 -3.13 -2.61
C VAL A 22 11.11 -1.93 -2.27
N PRO A 23 11.38 -0.99 -3.20
CA PRO A 23 12.12 0.22 -2.89
C PRO A 23 11.49 1.00 -1.73
N GLY A 24 12.32 1.54 -0.83
CA GLY A 24 11.79 2.32 0.29
C GLY A 24 12.86 2.86 1.22
N LYS A 25 12.59 4.04 1.77
CA LYS A 25 13.46 4.77 2.69
C LYS A 25 12.85 4.75 4.09
N PHE A 26 13.64 4.38 5.08
CA PHE A 26 13.15 4.21 6.45
C PHE A 26 12.45 5.46 7.01
N PHE A 27 12.99 6.65 6.74
CA PHE A 27 12.41 7.90 7.21
C PHE A 27 10.91 8.01 6.90
N PHE A 28 10.51 7.79 5.66
CA PHE A 28 9.12 7.85 5.23
C PHE A 28 8.22 6.77 5.87
N CYS A 29 8.83 5.70 6.36
CA CYS A 29 8.14 4.62 7.05
C CYS A 29 8.13 4.79 8.58
N SER A 30 8.98 5.66 9.13
CA SER A 30 9.25 5.76 10.55
C SER A 30 8.03 6.22 11.36
N MET A 31 7.17 7.07 10.79
CA MET A 31 5.96 7.54 11.46
C MET A 31 4.97 6.40 11.68
N PHE A 32 4.58 5.67 10.63
CA PHE A 32 3.60 4.60 10.81
C PHE A 32 4.17 3.42 11.60
N THR A 33 5.49 3.17 11.53
CA THR A 33 6.15 2.22 12.43
C THR A 33 5.93 2.61 13.89
N ALA A 34 6.19 3.87 14.26
CA ALA A 34 5.94 4.37 15.60
C ALA A 34 4.46 4.33 16.00
N VAL A 35 3.56 4.59 15.04
CA VAL A 35 2.12 4.45 15.26
C VAL A 35 1.76 3.03 15.65
N HIS A 36 2.25 2.03 14.93
CA HIS A 36 1.84 0.64 15.12
C HIS A 36 2.24 0.07 16.49
N TYR A 37 3.46 0.30 16.97
CA TYR A 37 3.87 -0.26 18.26
C TYR A 37 3.49 0.59 19.48
N LYS A 38 3.25 1.89 19.31
CA LYS A 38 3.06 2.82 20.43
C LYS A 38 1.72 3.54 20.41
N HIS A 39 1.45 4.31 19.35
CA HIS A 39 0.37 5.29 19.35
C HIS A 39 -1.01 4.69 19.11
N PHE A 40 -1.09 3.65 18.28
CA PHE A 40 -2.32 2.92 18.01
C PHE A 40 -2.86 2.26 19.31
N ARG A 41 -1.99 1.56 20.04
CA ARG A 41 -2.33 0.97 21.33
C ARG A 41 -2.73 2.01 22.36
N ALA A 42 -2.02 3.14 22.42
CA ALA A 42 -2.34 4.21 23.35
C ALA A 42 -3.78 4.73 23.17
N LYS A 43 -4.23 4.88 21.91
CA LYS A 43 -5.56 5.40 21.57
C LYS A 43 -6.65 4.34 21.63
N TYR A 44 -6.46 3.22 20.96
CA TYR A 44 -7.51 2.22 20.73
C TYR A 44 -7.48 1.05 21.71
N LYS A 45 -6.43 0.92 22.54
CA LYS A 45 -6.20 -0.21 23.47
C LYS A 45 -6.13 -1.57 22.75
N GLU A 46 -5.82 -1.55 21.45
CA GLU A 46 -5.60 -2.70 20.60
C GLU A 46 -4.14 -2.76 20.16
N ASN A 47 -3.65 -3.97 19.88
CA ASN A 47 -2.29 -4.17 19.42
C ASN A 47 -2.28 -4.44 17.92
N TRP A 48 -1.24 -3.96 17.25
CA TRP A 48 -0.78 -4.52 16.00
C TRP A 48 -0.14 -5.89 16.29
N SER A 49 0.06 -6.73 15.29
CA SER A 49 0.83 -7.98 15.48
C SER A 49 2.32 -7.70 15.66
N GLU A 50 3.08 -8.68 16.16
CA GLU A 50 4.53 -8.60 16.14
C GLU A 50 5.01 -8.47 14.69
N THR A 51 5.98 -7.58 14.45
CA THR A 51 6.41 -7.18 13.12
C THR A 51 7.92 -7.07 13.03
N LEU A 52 8.47 -7.57 11.93
CA LEU A 52 9.79 -7.20 11.43
C LEU A 52 9.64 -6.20 10.29
N TRP A 53 10.40 -5.11 10.35
CA TRP A 53 10.54 -4.18 9.26
C TRP A 53 12.01 -4.00 8.94
N LEU A 54 12.43 -4.46 7.79
CA LEU A 54 13.83 -4.59 7.39
C LEU A 54 14.13 -3.66 6.22
N PHE A 55 15.28 -2.99 6.26
CA PHE A 55 15.77 -2.09 5.22
C PHE A 55 17.18 -2.52 4.83
N LEU A 56 17.35 -2.94 3.58
CA LEU A 56 18.60 -3.47 3.06
C LEU A 56 18.77 -3.05 1.59
N ASN A 57 19.92 -2.45 1.25
CA ASN A 57 20.24 -2.05 -0.11
C ASN A 57 19.16 -1.19 -0.79
N GLY A 58 18.59 -0.22 -0.05
CA GLY A 58 17.54 0.68 -0.57
C GLY A 58 16.16 0.05 -0.72
N ARG A 59 15.99 -1.19 -0.28
CA ARG A 59 14.71 -1.92 -0.29
C ARG A 59 14.19 -2.12 1.12
N MET A 60 12.88 -2.19 1.23
CA MET A 60 12.18 -2.48 2.48
C MET A 60 11.42 -3.80 2.41
N PHE A 61 11.35 -4.49 3.54
CA PHE A 61 10.74 -5.81 3.66
C PHE A 61 10.01 -5.94 5.00
N TRP A 62 8.70 -6.05 4.95
CA TRP A 62 7.82 -6.20 6.09
C TRP A 62 7.42 -7.66 6.27
N VAL A 63 7.49 -8.17 7.49
CA VAL A 63 7.18 -9.57 7.80
C VAL A 63 6.36 -9.66 9.09
N ASN A 64 5.29 -10.48 9.03
CA ASN A 64 4.44 -10.83 10.17
C ASN A 64 4.11 -12.33 10.16
N ASP A 65 3.74 -12.88 11.30
CA ASP A 65 2.91 -14.09 11.31
C ASP A 65 1.52 -13.76 10.75
N LEU A 66 1.09 -14.53 9.75
CA LEU A 66 -0.19 -14.26 9.06
C LEU A 66 -1.40 -14.51 9.98
N ASN A 67 -1.33 -15.51 10.86
CA ASN A 67 -2.45 -15.80 11.75
C ASN A 67 -2.60 -14.71 12.81
N ASP A 68 -1.48 -14.23 13.36
CA ASP A 68 -1.47 -13.16 14.37
C ASP A 68 -2.00 -11.84 13.80
N ILE A 69 -1.53 -11.43 12.62
CA ILE A 69 -2.02 -10.18 12.01
C ILE A 69 -3.49 -10.29 11.58
N GLN A 70 -3.92 -11.45 11.09
CA GLN A 70 -5.33 -11.69 10.76
C GLN A 70 -6.21 -11.64 12.02
N ALA A 71 -5.79 -12.25 13.12
CA ALA A 71 -6.53 -12.22 14.38
C ALA A 71 -6.66 -10.78 14.93
N ALA A 72 -5.58 -10.01 14.91
CA ALA A 72 -5.61 -8.59 15.26
C ALA A 72 -6.53 -7.79 14.34
N GLY A 73 -6.48 -8.08 13.04
CA GLY A 73 -7.33 -7.45 12.01
C GLY A 73 -8.81 -7.72 12.23
N VAL A 74 -9.21 -8.97 12.46
CA VAL A 74 -10.61 -9.33 12.77
C VAL A 74 -11.11 -8.56 13.99
N LYS A 75 -10.31 -8.50 15.06
CA LYS A 75 -10.69 -7.81 16.29
C LYS A 75 -10.95 -6.31 16.05
N VAL A 76 -10.05 -5.66 15.31
CA VAL A 76 -10.18 -4.23 14.97
C VAL A 76 -11.35 -4.01 14.02
N PHE A 77 -11.55 -4.90 13.04
CA PHE A 77 -12.68 -4.86 12.12
C PHE A 77 -14.02 -4.87 12.87
N LEU A 78 -14.23 -5.87 13.72
CA LEU A 78 -15.49 -6.05 14.47
C LEU A 78 -15.79 -4.89 15.42
N LYS A 79 -14.75 -4.29 16.01
CA LYS A 79 -14.92 -3.25 17.04
C LYS A 79 -15.04 -1.83 16.45
N TYR A 80 -14.37 -1.54 15.32
CA TYR A 80 -14.21 -0.17 14.86
C TYR A 80 -14.68 0.07 13.42
N LEU A 81 -14.57 -0.89 12.52
CA LEU A 81 -14.94 -0.71 11.13
C LEU A 81 -16.36 -1.22 10.83
N LEU A 82 -16.73 -2.40 11.33
CA LEU A 82 -18.06 -2.97 11.11
C LEU A 82 -19.19 -2.15 11.75
N PRO A 83 -19.08 -1.64 12.99
CA PRO A 83 -20.16 -0.82 13.56
C PRO A 83 -20.22 0.55 12.87
N LEU A 84 -21.21 0.74 12.00
CA LEU A 84 -21.35 1.92 11.14
C LEU A 84 -21.24 3.28 11.88
N LYS A 85 -21.81 3.37 13.08
CA LYS A 85 -21.73 4.60 13.91
C LYS A 85 -20.29 4.90 14.32
N THR A 86 -19.55 3.87 14.74
CA THR A 86 -18.15 3.98 15.16
C THR A 86 -17.27 4.32 13.96
N HIS A 87 -17.44 3.59 12.84
CA HIS A 87 -16.74 3.85 11.59
C HIS A 87 -16.90 5.32 11.16
N LYS A 88 -18.14 5.81 11.00
CA LYS A 88 -18.41 7.20 10.61
C LYS A 88 -17.76 8.22 11.54
N LYS A 89 -17.77 7.96 12.86
CA LYS A 89 -17.12 8.84 13.85
C LYS A 89 -15.60 8.92 13.63
N ILE A 90 -14.94 7.76 13.47
CA ILE A 90 -13.48 7.69 13.30
C ILE A 90 -13.08 8.29 11.94
N TYR A 91 -13.84 8.00 10.87
CA TYR A 91 -13.60 8.56 9.55
C TYR A 91 -13.71 10.10 9.56
N LYS A 92 -14.73 10.66 10.22
CA LYS A 92 -14.89 12.12 10.40
C LYS A 92 -13.73 12.74 11.19
N GLU A 93 -13.25 12.04 12.24
CA GLU A 93 -12.07 12.46 12.99
C GLU A 93 -10.82 12.51 12.10
N TRP A 94 -10.61 11.46 11.29
CA TRP A 94 -9.53 11.41 10.32
C TRP A 94 -9.60 12.54 9.29
N GLN A 95 -10.79 12.87 8.76
CA GLN A 95 -10.99 14.02 7.88
C GLN A 95 -10.57 15.34 8.55
N GLY A 96 -10.80 15.48 9.86
CA GLY A 96 -10.35 16.62 10.64
C GLY A 96 -8.82 16.74 10.68
N TYR A 97 -8.09 15.64 10.84
CA TYR A 97 -6.62 15.64 10.78
C TYR A 97 -6.12 15.90 9.36
N THR A 98 -6.79 15.37 8.36
CA THR A 98 -6.50 15.64 6.94
C THR A 98 -6.61 17.12 6.63
N ALA A 99 -7.68 17.79 7.05
CA ALA A 99 -7.85 19.23 6.84
C ALA A 99 -6.76 20.06 7.53
N LYS A 100 -6.33 19.65 8.74
CA LYS A 100 -5.20 20.28 9.44
C LYS A 100 -3.89 20.10 8.68
N LEU A 101 -3.61 18.91 8.16
CA LEU A 101 -2.43 18.64 7.33
C LEU A 101 -2.41 19.50 6.06
N LEU A 102 -3.51 19.57 5.34
CA LEU A 102 -3.61 20.44 4.15
C LEU A 102 -3.33 21.91 4.45
N LYS A 103 -3.76 22.39 5.63
CA LYS A 103 -3.40 23.75 6.07
C LYS A 103 -1.91 23.89 6.37
N LEU A 104 -1.29 22.86 6.97
CA LEU A 104 0.15 22.85 7.23
C LEU A 104 0.96 22.77 5.92
N HIS A 105 0.50 21.97 4.93
CA HIS A 105 1.09 21.95 3.59
C HIS A 105 1.15 23.35 2.99
N LYS A 106 0.02 24.07 2.97
CA LYS A 106 -0.03 25.44 2.47
C LYS A 106 0.93 26.37 3.21
N ASN A 107 1.08 26.20 4.53
CA ASN A 107 2.02 27.01 5.30
C ASN A 107 3.49 26.71 4.90
N ILE A 108 3.82 25.43 4.64
CA ILE A 108 5.16 25.04 4.17
C ILE A 108 5.41 25.59 2.77
N ASP A 109 4.44 25.47 1.84
CA ASP A 109 4.56 25.93 0.46
C ASP A 109 4.77 27.46 0.35
N THR A 110 4.24 28.23 1.32
CA THR A 110 4.34 29.70 1.33
C THR A 110 5.47 30.24 2.17
N ALA A 111 6.12 29.43 3.00
CA ALA A 111 7.20 29.82 3.88
C ALA A 111 8.54 29.75 3.15
N ASP A 112 9.38 30.78 3.33
CA ASP A 112 10.81 30.68 3.05
C ASP A 112 11.49 29.99 4.23
N LEU A 113 11.65 28.64 4.13
CA LEU A 113 12.21 27.83 5.21
C LEU A 113 13.64 28.28 5.57
N THR A 114 14.39 28.85 4.63
CA THR A 114 15.76 29.29 4.85
C THR A 114 15.86 30.46 5.84
N LYS A 115 14.81 31.27 5.96
CA LYS A 115 14.71 32.42 6.85
C LYS A 115 14.17 32.06 8.25
N LEU A 116 13.68 30.86 8.46
CA LEU A 116 13.19 30.42 9.77
C LEU A 116 14.39 30.26 10.74
N THR A 117 14.19 30.68 11.98
CA THR A 117 15.14 30.33 13.07
C THR A 117 15.03 28.80 13.36
N ASP A 118 16.06 28.20 13.99
CA ASP A 118 16.03 26.78 14.40
C ASP A 118 14.81 26.47 15.28
N THR A 119 14.43 27.39 16.15
CA THR A 119 13.24 27.27 17.02
C THR A 119 11.95 27.25 16.21
N GLN A 120 11.83 28.11 15.20
CA GLN A 120 10.66 28.16 14.33
C GLN A 120 10.56 26.90 13.46
N LEU A 121 11.68 26.44 12.88
CA LEU A 121 11.75 25.20 12.12
C LEU A 121 11.38 24.00 12.98
N LYS A 122 11.93 23.91 14.20
CA LYS A 122 11.55 22.86 15.17
C LYS A 122 10.06 22.88 15.50
N LYS A 123 9.48 24.04 15.75
CA LYS A 123 8.06 24.19 16.04
C LYS A 123 7.21 23.71 14.86
N MET A 124 7.56 24.09 13.63
CA MET A 124 6.88 23.63 12.41
C MET A 124 6.98 22.11 12.27
N TRP A 125 8.18 21.53 12.44
CA TRP A 125 8.43 20.09 12.40
C TRP A 125 7.56 19.32 13.39
N VAL A 126 7.58 19.72 14.65
CA VAL A 126 6.83 19.05 15.73
C VAL A 126 5.31 19.15 15.49
N GLN A 127 4.81 20.32 15.10
CA GLN A 127 3.39 20.50 14.80
C GLN A 127 2.93 19.64 13.63
N TYR A 128 3.73 19.56 12.58
CA TYR A 128 3.47 18.74 11.41
C TYR A 128 3.39 17.26 11.78
N HIS A 129 4.43 16.75 12.45
CA HIS A 129 4.52 15.32 12.78
C HIS A 129 3.52 14.88 13.86
N ASN A 130 3.12 15.75 14.77
CA ASN A 130 2.02 15.45 15.69
C ASN A 130 0.68 15.30 14.94
N THR A 131 0.41 16.16 13.96
CA THR A 131 -0.82 16.06 13.14
C THR A 131 -0.77 14.82 12.25
N TYR A 132 0.38 14.53 11.65
CA TYR A 132 0.61 13.35 10.81
C TYR A 132 0.49 12.04 11.61
N ARG A 133 1.01 12.00 12.84
CA ARG A 133 0.81 10.89 13.76
C ARG A 133 -0.67 10.62 14.00
N ASP A 134 -1.45 11.65 14.30
CA ASP A 134 -2.88 11.52 14.63
C ASP A 134 -3.70 11.10 13.39
N PHE A 135 -3.33 11.59 12.22
CA PHE A 135 -3.83 11.11 10.92
C PHE A 135 -3.56 9.61 10.75
N TRP A 136 -2.32 9.14 10.99
CA TRP A 136 -1.97 7.73 10.86
C TRP A 136 -2.66 6.85 11.90
N VAL A 137 -2.72 7.28 13.15
CA VAL A 137 -3.37 6.51 14.22
C VAL A 137 -4.82 6.20 13.86
N THR A 138 -5.56 7.18 13.32
CA THR A 138 -6.96 6.98 12.90
C THR A 138 -7.08 6.10 11.67
N SER A 139 -6.26 6.35 10.65
CA SER A 139 -6.31 5.60 9.39
C SER A 139 -5.60 4.24 9.44
N SER A 140 -5.00 3.87 10.55
CA SER A 140 -4.53 2.49 10.80
C SER A 140 -5.69 1.51 11.06
N ILE A 141 -6.90 2.00 11.39
CA ILE A 141 -8.07 1.14 11.57
C ILE A 141 -8.40 0.35 10.31
N PRO A 142 -8.67 0.95 9.13
CA PRO A 142 -8.93 0.19 7.92
C PRO A 142 -7.73 -0.63 7.46
N GLU A 143 -6.49 -0.19 7.72
CA GLU A 143 -5.28 -0.95 7.39
C GLU A 143 -5.23 -2.28 8.12
N LEU A 144 -5.30 -2.25 9.47
CA LEU A 144 -5.23 -3.46 10.27
C LEU A 144 -6.46 -4.35 10.05
N ALA A 145 -7.65 -3.76 9.97
CA ALA A 145 -8.90 -4.49 9.73
C ALA A 145 -8.85 -5.30 8.43
N ASN A 146 -8.22 -4.77 7.39
CA ASN A 146 -8.16 -5.41 6.08
C ASN A 146 -7.46 -6.78 6.12
N TYR A 147 -6.43 -6.96 6.97
CA TYR A 147 -5.74 -8.25 7.08
C TYR A 147 -6.65 -9.41 7.54
N GLY A 148 -7.71 -9.12 8.30
CA GLY A 148 -8.57 -10.16 8.86
C GLY A 148 -9.99 -10.19 8.31
N SER A 149 -10.50 -9.07 7.81
CA SER A 149 -11.91 -8.92 7.42
C SER A 149 -12.31 -9.80 6.23
N GLU A 150 -11.42 -9.99 5.25
CA GLU A 150 -11.68 -10.88 4.12
C GLU A 150 -11.86 -12.33 4.58
N LYS A 151 -10.96 -12.81 5.45
CA LYS A 151 -11.08 -14.16 6.02
C LYS A 151 -12.39 -14.31 6.77
N TYR A 152 -12.77 -13.31 7.58
CA TYR A 152 -14.01 -13.30 8.34
C TYR A 152 -15.26 -13.36 7.43
N LEU A 153 -15.29 -12.59 6.34
CA LEU A 153 -16.36 -12.64 5.35
C LEU A 153 -16.37 -13.99 4.63
N LYS A 154 -15.20 -14.51 4.22
CA LYS A 154 -15.08 -15.81 3.55
C LYS A 154 -15.69 -16.95 4.38
N GLU A 155 -15.36 -17.01 5.66
CA GLU A 155 -15.89 -18.02 6.58
C GLU A 155 -17.42 -17.96 6.68
N LYS A 156 -18.03 -16.77 6.71
CA LYS A 156 -19.49 -16.58 6.71
C LYS A 156 -20.13 -17.04 5.39
N LEU A 157 -19.51 -16.68 4.25
CA LEU A 157 -20.03 -17.03 2.93
C LEU A 157 -19.89 -18.53 2.60
N GLN A 158 -18.82 -19.20 3.07
CA GLN A 158 -18.60 -20.64 2.86
C GLN A 158 -19.69 -21.51 3.48
N ALA A 159 -20.37 -21.03 4.53
CA ALA A 159 -21.51 -21.71 5.11
C ALA A 159 -22.69 -21.81 4.12
N ILE A 160 -22.79 -20.86 3.18
CA ILE A 160 -23.90 -20.70 2.23
C ILE A 160 -23.48 -21.15 0.82
N ILE A 161 -22.30 -20.69 0.35
CA ILE A 161 -21.80 -20.93 -1.02
C ILE A 161 -20.75 -22.03 -0.96
N LYS A 162 -21.10 -23.23 -1.43
CA LYS A 162 -20.24 -24.42 -1.34
C LYS A 162 -19.24 -24.53 -2.49
N ASN A 163 -19.57 -23.98 -3.65
CA ASN A 163 -18.68 -23.96 -4.79
C ASN A 163 -17.61 -22.87 -4.60
N GLU A 164 -16.33 -23.22 -4.59
CA GLU A 164 -15.22 -22.32 -4.32
C GLU A 164 -15.12 -21.19 -5.38
N ASN A 165 -15.37 -21.49 -6.65
CA ASN A 165 -15.34 -20.48 -7.71
C ASN A 165 -16.47 -19.44 -7.57
N GLU A 166 -17.66 -19.89 -7.21
CA GLU A 166 -18.80 -19.01 -6.93
C GLU A 166 -18.56 -18.17 -5.68
N LEU A 167 -17.99 -18.79 -4.62
CA LEU A 167 -17.59 -18.10 -3.40
C LEU A 167 -16.58 -16.98 -3.67
N MET A 168 -15.52 -17.28 -4.42
CA MET A 168 -14.50 -16.28 -4.77
C MET A 168 -15.09 -15.16 -5.63
N SER A 169 -15.95 -15.48 -6.59
CA SER A 169 -16.65 -14.48 -7.41
C SER A 169 -17.61 -13.61 -6.57
N ALA A 170 -18.32 -14.20 -5.62
CA ALA A 170 -19.18 -13.46 -4.70
C ALA A 170 -18.37 -12.51 -3.80
N MET A 171 -17.25 -12.99 -3.24
CA MET A 171 -16.34 -12.16 -2.46
C MET A 171 -15.80 -10.97 -3.26
N GLU A 172 -15.35 -11.23 -4.49
CA GLU A 172 -14.85 -10.20 -5.40
C GLU A 172 -15.89 -9.07 -5.59
N ILE A 173 -17.13 -9.45 -5.92
CA ILE A 173 -18.21 -8.50 -6.18
C ILE A 173 -18.59 -7.75 -4.88
N LEU A 174 -18.78 -8.47 -3.78
CA LEU A 174 -19.27 -7.91 -2.52
C LEU A 174 -18.27 -6.91 -1.89
N THR A 175 -16.96 -7.17 -2.01
CA THR A 175 -15.92 -6.32 -1.43
C THR A 175 -15.45 -5.19 -2.35
N ALA A 176 -15.86 -5.19 -3.62
CA ALA A 176 -15.50 -4.13 -4.57
C ALA A 176 -15.91 -2.74 -4.07
N PRO A 177 -15.04 -1.71 -4.15
CA PRO A 177 -15.38 -0.34 -3.81
C PRO A 177 -16.52 0.20 -4.71
N THR A 178 -17.40 1.02 -4.13
CA THR A 178 -18.48 1.73 -4.85
C THR A 178 -18.25 3.23 -4.89
N ARG A 179 -16.98 3.62 -5.00
CA ARG A 179 -16.52 4.99 -5.19
C ARG A 179 -15.34 5.02 -6.14
N ILE A 180 -15.12 6.15 -6.79
CA ILE A 180 -13.96 6.37 -7.66
C ILE A 180 -12.68 6.46 -6.83
N SER A 181 -11.57 5.93 -7.36
CA SER A 181 -10.24 6.07 -6.77
C SER A 181 -9.69 7.48 -6.96
N PHE A 182 -8.69 7.88 -6.16
CA PHE A 182 -8.10 9.20 -6.32
C PHE A 182 -7.35 9.37 -7.66
N TYR A 183 -6.88 8.29 -8.28
CA TYR A 183 -6.33 8.33 -9.63
C TYR A 183 -7.42 8.58 -10.68
N GLN A 184 -8.58 7.94 -10.55
CA GLN A 184 -9.74 8.24 -11.42
C GLN A 184 -10.24 9.67 -11.22
N GLU A 185 -10.27 10.18 -9.95
CA GLU A 185 -10.58 11.59 -9.70
C GLU A 185 -9.63 12.53 -10.44
N GLU A 186 -8.33 12.23 -10.42
CA GLU A 186 -7.31 13.02 -11.13
C GLU A 186 -7.51 12.96 -12.64
N GLU A 187 -7.75 11.77 -13.22
CA GLU A 187 -7.94 11.60 -14.66
C GLU A 187 -9.20 12.30 -15.17
N ILE A 188 -10.29 12.22 -14.41
CA ILE A 188 -11.52 12.97 -14.70
C ILE A 188 -11.24 14.49 -14.65
N ALA A 189 -10.49 14.95 -13.65
CA ALA A 189 -10.10 16.36 -13.57
C ALA A 189 -9.18 16.78 -14.73
N LEU A 190 -8.24 15.89 -15.12
CA LEU A 190 -7.32 16.13 -16.23
C LEU A 190 -8.05 16.18 -17.58
N SER A 191 -9.01 15.28 -17.80
CA SER A 191 -9.80 15.28 -19.06
C SER A 191 -10.61 16.55 -19.28
N LYS A 192 -11.01 17.23 -18.19
CA LYS A 192 -11.86 18.42 -18.19
C LYS A 192 -11.10 19.75 -18.15
N THR A 193 -9.84 19.75 -17.72
CA THR A 193 -9.11 21.01 -17.52
C THR A 193 -8.52 21.54 -18.82
N ASP A 194 -8.60 22.85 -19.05
CA ASP A 194 -7.85 23.53 -20.11
C ASP A 194 -6.55 24.16 -19.59
N ASN A 195 -6.36 24.17 -18.27
CA ASN A 195 -5.17 24.73 -17.63
C ASN A 195 -4.31 23.61 -17.02
N ILE A 196 -3.42 23.04 -17.85
CA ILE A 196 -2.51 21.96 -17.45
C ILE A 196 -1.56 22.40 -16.31
N LYS A 197 -1.11 23.66 -16.32
CA LYS A 197 -0.23 24.19 -15.26
C LYS A 197 -0.93 24.18 -13.90
N LYS A 198 -2.19 24.63 -13.84
CA LYS A 198 -2.99 24.59 -12.61
C LYS A 198 -3.27 23.15 -12.17
N HIS A 199 -3.49 22.24 -13.12
CA HIS A 199 -3.65 20.82 -12.84
C HIS A 199 -2.36 20.22 -12.27
N GLN A 200 -1.21 20.47 -12.89
CA GLN A 200 0.11 20.05 -12.39
C GLN A 200 0.35 20.55 -10.97
N GLN A 201 0.10 21.81 -10.66
CA GLN A 201 0.25 22.36 -9.30
C GLN A 201 -0.61 21.62 -8.25
N LYS A 202 -1.73 21.02 -8.64
CA LYS A 202 -2.61 20.27 -7.75
C LYS A 202 -2.20 18.82 -7.59
N TYR A 203 -1.60 18.20 -8.63
CA TYR A 203 -1.38 16.76 -8.70
C TYR A 203 0.07 16.34 -8.95
N PHE A 204 1.04 17.25 -8.80
CA PHE A 204 2.46 17.01 -9.03
C PHE A 204 3.04 15.81 -8.27
N TRP A 205 2.41 15.39 -7.19
CA TRP A 205 2.82 14.36 -6.23
C TRP A 205 2.37 12.95 -6.60
N LEU A 206 1.67 12.74 -7.72
CA LEU A 206 1.01 11.46 -8.06
C LEU A 206 1.92 10.22 -8.09
N LYS A 207 3.22 10.39 -8.28
CA LYS A 207 4.21 9.31 -8.26
C LYS A 207 5.05 9.26 -6.99
N ASN A 208 4.73 10.06 -5.99
CA ASN A 208 5.43 9.96 -4.70
C ASN A 208 5.18 8.60 -4.06
N SER A 209 6.22 8.08 -3.41
CA SER A 209 6.18 6.78 -2.74
C SER A 209 7.15 6.74 -1.56
N TYR A 210 7.14 5.65 -0.81
CA TYR A 210 8.15 5.44 0.24
C TYR A 210 9.58 5.31 -0.30
N ALA A 211 9.76 5.14 -1.62
CA ALA A 211 11.07 5.15 -2.28
C ALA A 211 11.63 6.57 -2.48
N GLY A 212 10.74 7.57 -2.56
CA GLY A 212 11.13 8.96 -2.75
C GLY A 212 9.98 9.85 -3.23
N THR A 213 10.31 11.09 -3.46
CA THR A 213 9.38 12.12 -3.93
C THR A 213 9.92 12.79 -5.18
N GLU A 214 9.01 13.12 -6.10
CA GLU A 214 9.31 13.88 -7.31
C GLU A 214 8.20 14.92 -7.57
N ILE A 215 8.54 15.99 -8.27
CA ILE A 215 7.58 16.95 -8.78
C ILE A 215 7.38 16.64 -10.26
N LEU A 216 6.22 16.06 -10.59
CA LEU A 216 5.89 15.72 -11.97
C LEU A 216 5.78 17.00 -12.83
N PRO A 217 6.44 17.05 -13.99
CA PRO A 217 6.42 18.23 -14.85
C PRO A 217 5.08 18.38 -15.59
N THR A 218 4.84 19.57 -16.13
CA THR A 218 3.61 19.90 -16.89
C THR A 218 3.43 18.98 -18.10
N GLU A 219 4.52 18.60 -18.76
CA GLU A 219 4.59 17.75 -19.95
C GLU A 219 4.01 16.36 -19.67
N PHE A 220 4.26 15.81 -18.47
CA PHE A 220 3.68 14.54 -18.04
C PHE A 220 2.14 14.55 -18.09
N PHE A 221 1.52 15.63 -17.63
CA PHE A 221 0.06 15.77 -17.66
C PHE A 221 -0.46 16.08 -19.05
N ALA A 222 0.26 16.88 -19.84
CA ALA A 222 -0.11 17.20 -21.22
C ALA A 222 -0.15 15.93 -22.10
N GLU A 223 0.87 15.09 -22.01
CA GLU A 223 0.93 13.81 -22.72
C GLU A 223 -0.21 12.87 -22.29
N ARG A 224 -0.47 12.76 -21.00
CA ARG A 224 -1.58 11.92 -20.51
C ARG A 224 -2.93 12.43 -20.99
N LYS A 225 -3.17 13.76 -20.95
CA LYS A 225 -4.43 14.36 -21.39
C LYS A 225 -4.74 13.99 -22.84
N SER A 226 -3.75 13.98 -23.73
CA SER A 226 -3.94 13.65 -25.14
C SER A 226 -4.45 12.22 -25.40
N LYS A 227 -4.24 11.31 -24.41
CA LYS A 227 -4.63 9.90 -24.47
C LYS A 227 -5.92 9.59 -23.72
N LEU A 228 -6.49 10.55 -22.98
CA LEU A 228 -7.67 10.32 -22.15
C LEU A 228 -8.97 10.42 -22.97
N ASN A 229 -9.91 9.51 -22.64
CA ASN A 229 -11.28 9.58 -23.12
C ASN A 229 -12.03 10.74 -22.42
N LYS A 230 -12.91 11.42 -23.15
CA LYS A 230 -13.75 12.51 -22.61
C LYS A 230 -14.89 12.02 -21.72
N ASN A 231 -15.23 10.73 -21.78
CA ASN A 231 -16.38 10.13 -21.08
C ASN A 231 -16.05 9.50 -19.74
N LEU A 232 -14.82 9.66 -19.22
CA LEU A 232 -14.32 8.98 -18.02
C LEU A 232 -15.23 9.09 -16.79
N GLU A 233 -15.83 10.27 -16.58
CA GLU A 233 -16.74 10.45 -15.42
C GLU A 233 -18.03 9.63 -15.58
N THR A 234 -18.59 9.60 -16.77
CA THR A 234 -19.80 8.82 -17.07
C THR A 234 -19.51 7.34 -16.93
N GLU A 235 -18.41 6.86 -17.52
CA GLU A 235 -17.96 5.47 -17.43
C GLU A 235 -17.71 5.03 -15.97
N ALA A 236 -17.06 5.88 -15.17
CA ALA A 236 -16.83 5.60 -13.74
C ALA A 236 -18.15 5.51 -12.95
N LYS A 237 -19.11 6.42 -13.22
CA LYS A 237 -20.43 6.40 -12.57
C LYS A 237 -21.26 5.17 -12.98
N GLU A 238 -21.21 4.78 -14.25
CA GLU A 238 -21.89 3.57 -14.76
C GLU A 238 -21.32 2.31 -14.10
N LYS A 239 -19.98 2.21 -14.01
CA LYS A 239 -19.32 1.08 -13.35
C LYS A 239 -19.68 0.95 -11.87
N ILE A 240 -19.81 2.07 -11.15
CA ILE A 240 -20.30 2.06 -9.76
C ILE A 240 -21.73 1.53 -9.68
N LYS A 241 -22.62 1.95 -10.60
CA LYS A 241 -24.01 1.46 -10.69
C LYS A 241 -24.04 -0.05 -10.96
N GLU A 242 -23.27 -0.51 -11.95
CA GLU A 242 -23.14 -1.93 -12.26
C GLU A 242 -22.64 -2.75 -11.07
N THR A 243 -21.59 -2.28 -10.38
CA THR A 243 -21.04 -2.94 -9.19
C THR A 243 -22.10 -3.04 -8.10
N THR A 244 -22.86 -1.96 -7.88
CA THR A 244 -23.96 -1.95 -6.90
C THR A 244 -25.06 -2.94 -7.28
N ALA A 245 -25.45 -3.00 -8.55
CA ALA A 245 -26.45 -3.95 -9.07
C ALA A 245 -25.97 -5.40 -8.91
N LYS A 246 -24.70 -5.69 -9.21
CA LYS A 246 -24.09 -7.00 -9.01
C LYS A 246 -24.10 -7.43 -7.53
N LYS A 247 -23.82 -6.52 -6.59
CA LYS A 247 -23.93 -6.79 -5.14
C LYS A 247 -25.34 -7.20 -4.73
N ILE A 248 -26.35 -6.48 -5.23
CA ILE A 248 -27.77 -6.80 -4.98
C ILE A 248 -28.14 -8.16 -5.60
N ALA A 249 -27.66 -8.46 -6.81
CA ALA A 249 -27.90 -9.76 -7.46
C ALA A 249 -27.30 -10.92 -6.67
N ILE A 250 -26.06 -10.79 -6.16
CA ILE A 250 -25.42 -11.80 -5.28
C ILE A 250 -26.22 -11.98 -3.99
N GLN A 251 -26.64 -10.87 -3.36
CA GLN A 251 -27.48 -10.94 -2.16
C GLN A 251 -28.76 -11.77 -2.41
N LYS A 252 -29.46 -11.50 -3.51
CA LYS A 252 -30.69 -12.23 -3.89
C LYS A 252 -30.42 -13.69 -4.24
N LYS A 253 -29.38 -13.94 -5.06
CA LYS A 253 -29.02 -15.31 -5.51
C LYS A 253 -28.78 -16.27 -4.34
N TYR A 254 -28.08 -15.80 -3.30
CA TYR A 254 -27.67 -16.63 -2.16
C TYR A 254 -28.45 -16.34 -0.87
N PHE A 255 -29.49 -15.52 -0.94
CA PHE A 255 -30.29 -15.11 0.23
C PHE A 255 -29.45 -14.61 1.39
N LEU A 256 -28.43 -13.76 1.07
CA LEU A 256 -27.50 -13.26 2.07
C LEU A 256 -28.21 -12.36 3.09
N SER A 257 -27.93 -12.61 4.38
CA SER A 257 -28.51 -11.85 5.47
C SER A 257 -28.03 -10.38 5.48
N PRO A 258 -28.78 -9.47 6.12
CA PRO A 258 -28.34 -8.09 6.32
C PRO A 258 -27.00 -7.98 7.05
N GLU A 259 -26.68 -8.92 7.95
CA GLU A 259 -25.40 -8.99 8.66
C GLU A 259 -24.24 -9.22 7.67
N ILE A 260 -24.35 -10.21 6.77
CA ILE A 260 -23.31 -10.50 5.77
C ILE A 260 -23.12 -9.30 4.83
N MET A 261 -24.21 -8.66 4.43
CA MET A 261 -24.14 -7.46 3.58
C MET A 261 -23.48 -6.28 4.30
N ALA A 262 -23.74 -6.09 5.60
CA ALA A 262 -23.05 -5.07 6.41
C ALA A 262 -21.55 -5.33 6.53
N ILE A 263 -21.13 -6.59 6.70
CA ILE A 263 -19.73 -7.00 6.71
C ILE A 263 -19.07 -6.64 5.37
N ALA A 264 -19.67 -7.04 4.26
CA ALA A 264 -19.17 -6.77 2.91
C ALA A 264 -19.07 -5.26 2.62
N GLN A 265 -20.08 -4.48 3.04
CA GLN A 265 -20.06 -3.03 2.91
C GLN A 265 -18.95 -2.39 3.73
N ALA A 266 -18.76 -2.81 5.00
CA ALA A 266 -17.70 -2.29 5.85
C ALA A 266 -16.31 -2.55 5.27
N ILE A 267 -16.07 -3.71 4.64
CA ILE A 267 -14.83 -4.02 3.92
C ILE A 267 -14.68 -3.09 2.72
N SER A 268 -15.70 -2.97 1.88
CA SER A 268 -15.70 -2.09 0.69
C SER A 268 -15.41 -0.62 1.05
N GLU A 269 -16.00 -0.11 2.12
CA GLU A 269 -15.74 1.24 2.63
C GLU A 269 -14.32 1.39 3.19
N GLY A 270 -13.82 0.37 3.92
CA GLY A 270 -12.46 0.36 4.44
C GLY A 270 -11.40 0.39 3.33
N VAL A 271 -11.61 -0.37 2.26
CA VAL A 271 -10.75 -0.36 1.07
C VAL A 271 -10.73 1.03 0.42
N GLY A 272 -11.91 1.62 0.21
CA GLY A 272 -11.99 2.97 -0.33
C GLY A 272 -11.37 4.04 0.56
N TRP A 273 -11.42 3.89 1.90
CA TRP A 273 -10.71 4.79 2.81
C TRP A 273 -9.20 4.63 2.71
N GLN A 274 -8.68 3.40 2.55
CA GLN A 274 -7.26 3.18 2.33
C GLN A 274 -6.75 3.83 1.04
N ASP A 275 -7.53 3.78 -0.03
CA ASP A 275 -7.21 4.46 -1.29
C ASP A 275 -7.16 5.99 -1.09
N GLU A 276 -8.19 6.58 -0.51
CA GLU A 276 -8.23 8.01 -0.22
C GLU A 276 -7.09 8.46 0.70
N ARG A 277 -6.74 7.66 1.71
CA ARG A 277 -5.60 7.92 2.59
C ARG A 277 -4.29 8.03 1.83
N LYS A 278 -4.04 7.17 0.84
CA LYS A 278 -2.81 7.18 0.02
C LYS A 278 -2.60 8.50 -0.72
N LYS A 279 -3.66 9.10 -1.24
CA LYS A 279 -3.63 10.44 -1.81
C LYS A 279 -2.95 11.45 -0.88
N TYR A 280 -3.35 11.47 0.37
CA TYR A 280 -2.77 12.40 1.35
C TYR A 280 -1.38 12.00 1.80
N ILE A 281 -1.08 10.70 1.88
CA ILE A 281 0.28 10.21 2.17
C ILE A 281 1.25 10.72 1.12
N PHE A 282 0.94 10.67 -0.17
CA PHE A 282 1.82 11.16 -1.22
C PHE A 282 2.11 12.66 -1.11
N MET A 283 1.11 13.45 -0.74
CA MET A 283 1.30 14.86 -0.42
C MET A 283 2.19 15.06 0.82
N ILE A 284 1.96 14.26 1.86
CA ILE A 284 2.72 14.31 3.11
C ILE A 284 4.19 14.03 2.85
N LEU A 285 4.52 12.98 2.09
CA LEU A 285 5.90 12.61 1.76
C LEU A 285 6.65 13.76 1.08
N HIS A 286 5.98 14.50 0.18
CA HIS A 286 6.57 15.68 -0.44
C HIS A 286 6.93 16.75 0.60
N HIS A 287 5.99 17.13 1.46
CA HIS A 287 6.20 18.19 2.44
C HIS A 287 7.20 17.80 3.55
N GLU A 288 7.22 16.50 3.92
CA GLU A 288 8.28 15.96 4.77
C GLU A 288 9.65 16.12 4.10
N ASN A 289 9.76 15.81 2.80
CA ASN A 289 11.02 15.90 2.07
C ASN A 289 11.49 17.35 1.95
N VAL A 290 10.60 18.30 1.66
CA VAL A 290 10.92 19.73 1.59
C VAL A 290 11.50 20.24 2.92
N MET A 291 10.88 19.89 4.04
CA MET A 291 11.42 20.24 5.35
C MET A 291 12.73 19.52 5.67
N LEU A 292 12.85 18.24 5.25
CA LEU A 292 14.04 17.42 5.46
C LEU A 292 15.25 17.97 4.71
N GLU A 293 15.07 18.46 3.48
CA GLU A 293 16.11 19.12 2.68
C GLU A 293 16.65 20.38 3.37
N GLU A 294 15.79 21.21 3.96
CA GLU A 294 16.24 22.37 4.74
C GLU A 294 17.02 21.94 5.99
N VAL A 295 16.57 20.89 6.70
CA VAL A 295 17.32 20.33 7.84
C VAL A 295 18.68 19.81 7.37
N ALA A 296 18.74 19.09 6.26
CA ALA A 296 19.98 18.56 5.68
C ALA A 296 20.98 19.71 5.40
N ARG A 297 20.53 20.75 4.68
CA ARG A 297 21.33 21.93 4.34
C ARG A 297 21.85 22.64 5.58
N ARG A 298 20.97 22.91 6.54
CA ARG A 298 21.26 23.74 7.74
C ARG A 298 22.19 23.05 8.73
N PHE A 299 22.01 21.75 8.95
CA PHE A 299 22.75 20.97 9.95
C PHE A 299 23.86 20.12 9.33
N LYS A 300 24.19 20.32 8.04
CA LYS A 300 25.29 19.67 7.31
C LYS A 300 25.16 18.13 7.25
N TYR A 301 23.95 17.64 7.04
CA TYR A 301 23.67 16.25 6.68
C TYR A 301 23.41 16.16 5.17
N SER A 302 23.63 14.96 4.60
CA SER A 302 23.01 14.65 3.29
C SER A 302 21.57 14.17 3.51
N THR A 303 20.70 14.39 2.53
CA THR A 303 19.33 13.86 2.56
C THR A 303 19.33 12.34 2.68
N GLU A 304 20.28 11.67 2.01
CA GLU A 304 20.46 10.22 2.10
C GLU A 304 20.84 9.72 3.50
N GLU A 305 21.54 10.51 4.32
CA GLU A 305 21.73 10.18 5.72
C GLU A 305 20.43 10.30 6.50
N LEU A 306 19.67 11.38 6.28
CA LEU A 306 18.43 11.65 6.99
C LEU A 306 17.33 10.65 6.63
N TYR A 307 17.33 10.07 5.42
CA TYR A 307 16.40 8.98 5.07
C TYR A 307 16.57 7.70 5.91
N ARG A 308 17.64 7.60 6.72
CA ARG A 308 17.86 6.52 7.68
C ARG A 308 17.47 6.89 9.12
N ALA A 309 16.98 8.12 9.34
CA ALA A 309 16.56 8.59 10.65
C ALA A 309 15.10 8.23 10.95
N TRP A 310 14.75 8.14 12.22
CA TRP A 310 13.39 8.28 12.67
C TRP A 310 12.94 9.74 12.53
N TYR A 311 11.64 9.97 12.32
CA TYR A 311 11.10 11.34 12.28
C TYR A 311 11.42 12.15 13.55
N PHE A 312 11.44 11.51 14.73
CA PHE A 312 11.79 12.16 16.00
C PHE A 312 13.30 12.36 16.19
N GLU A 313 14.17 11.65 15.46
CA GLU A 313 15.61 11.92 15.44
C GLU A 313 15.94 13.20 14.68
N ILE A 314 15.14 13.57 13.69
CA ILE A 314 15.28 14.86 13.01
C ILE A 314 15.04 16.03 13.98
N GLU A 315 14.07 15.88 14.90
CA GLU A 315 13.88 16.88 15.96
C GLU A 315 15.11 17.04 16.84
N GLN A 316 15.82 15.94 17.13
CA GLN A 316 17.09 15.99 17.88
C GLN A 316 18.19 16.68 17.09
N ILE A 317 18.28 16.47 15.77
CA ILE A 317 19.23 17.16 14.88
C ILE A 317 18.95 18.67 14.88
N ILE A 318 17.71 19.09 14.76
CA ILE A 318 17.34 20.51 14.84
C ILE A 318 17.71 21.09 16.21
N ALA A 319 17.67 20.29 17.27
CA ALA A 319 18.17 20.65 18.61
C ALA A 319 19.70 20.50 18.73
N LYS A 320 20.44 20.46 17.62
CA LYS A 320 21.91 20.41 17.51
C LYS A 320 22.57 19.14 18.06
N LYS A 321 21.82 18.04 18.21
CA LYS A 321 22.41 16.74 18.52
C LYS A 321 23.08 16.14 17.28
N ASN A 322 24.33 15.76 17.39
CA ASN A 322 25.04 15.08 16.31
C ASN A 322 24.63 13.60 16.23
N LEU A 323 24.08 13.16 15.09
CA LEU A 323 23.67 11.78 14.84
C LEU A 323 24.39 11.11 13.65
N HIS A 324 25.42 11.75 13.06
CA HIS A 324 26.16 11.20 11.92
C HIS A 324 26.64 9.76 12.15
N ALA A 325 27.30 9.50 13.27
CA ALA A 325 27.81 8.16 13.61
C ALA A 325 26.69 7.12 13.70
N LYS A 326 25.53 7.50 14.27
CA LYS A 326 24.35 6.62 14.36
C LYS A 326 23.78 6.31 12.99
N LEU A 327 23.56 7.33 12.16
CA LEU A 327 22.98 7.17 10.82
C LEU A 327 23.94 6.45 9.86
N LYS A 328 25.25 6.62 10.03
CA LYS A 328 26.26 5.88 9.27
C LYS A 328 26.17 4.37 9.52
N LYS A 329 25.96 3.95 10.77
CA LYS A 329 25.79 2.53 11.12
C LYS A 329 24.59 1.87 10.44
N ARG A 330 23.55 2.64 10.07
CA ARG A 330 22.37 2.15 9.37
C ARG A 330 22.53 2.09 7.83
N LYS A 331 23.71 2.46 7.30
CA LYS A 331 23.92 2.56 5.84
C LYS A 331 23.87 1.21 5.14
N THR A 332 24.46 0.18 5.72
CA THR A 332 24.60 -1.16 5.15
C THR A 332 23.37 -2.05 5.36
N GLY A 333 22.59 -1.74 6.38
CA GLY A 333 21.37 -2.47 6.73
C GLY A 333 20.84 -1.99 8.08
N PHE A 334 19.54 -1.93 8.19
CA PHE A 334 18.84 -1.50 9.38
C PHE A 334 17.45 -2.11 9.42
N GLY A 335 17.00 -2.47 10.59
CA GLY A 335 15.65 -2.98 10.77
C GLY A 335 15.10 -2.62 12.15
N VAL A 336 13.83 -2.91 12.30
CA VAL A 336 13.14 -2.82 13.58
C VAL A 336 12.29 -4.07 13.80
N ARG A 337 12.32 -4.59 15.02
CA ARG A 337 11.37 -5.58 15.50
C ARG A 337 10.50 -4.92 16.56
N PHE A 338 9.20 -4.95 16.36
CA PHE A 338 8.29 -4.30 17.30
C PHE A 338 7.01 -5.10 17.54
N PHE A 339 6.51 -4.95 18.77
CA PHE A 339 5.18 -5.39 19.20
C PHE A 339 4.67 -4.43 20.27
N HIS A 340 5.04 -4.64 21.54
CA HIS A 340 4.77 -3.69 22.64
C HIS A 340 5.91 -2.70 22.83
N THR A 341 7.10 -3.10 22.44
CA THR A 341 8.34 -2.31 22.42
C THR A 341 8.93 -2.36 21.03
N CYS A 342 9.87 -1.47 20.74
CA CYS A 342 10.59 -1.45 19.49
C CYS A 342 12.07 -1.67 19.74
N LYS A 343 12.66 -2.68 19.11
CA LYS A 343 14.10 -2.96 19.10
C LYS A 343 14.64 -2.61 17.71
N GLU A 344 15.65 -1.74 17.66
CA GLU A 344 16.44 -1.53 16.45
C GLU A 344 17.36 -2.75 16.22
N LEU A 345 17.48 -3.17 14.98
CA LEU A 345 18.33 -4.25 14.51
C LEU A 345 19.54 -3.65 13.79
N ASN A 346 20.72 -4.18 14.07
CA ASN A 346 21.92 -3.82 13.32
C ASN A 346 21.93 -4.48 11.93
N ALA A 347 22.95 -4.15 11.12
CA ALA A 347 23.06 -4.64 9.74
C ALA A 347 23.08 -6.19 9.68
N GLN A 348 23.83 -6.85 10.56
CA GLN A 348 23.94 -8.31 10.58
C GLN A 348 22.63 -8.98 11.00
N GLU A 349 21.96 -8.47 12.05
CA GLU A 349 20.64 -8.98 12.45
C GLU A 349 19.61 -8.79 11.33
N THR A 350 19.65 -7.65 10.64
CA THR A 350 18.76 -7.33 9.51
C THR A 350 18.98 -8.30 8.36
N GLU A 351 20.23 -8.52 7.95
CA GLU A 351 20.60 -9.47 6.88
C GLU A 351 20.15 -10.89 7.22
N ASN A 352 20.40 -11.34 8.45
CA ASN A 352 20.00 -12.69 8.89
C ASN A 352 18.50 -12.89 8.84
N TYR A 353 17.69 -11.91 9.30
CA TYR A 353 16.23 -11.99 9.19
C TYR A 353 15.76 -11.89 7.74
N TRP A 354 16.39 -11.06 6.92
CA TRP A 354 16.07 -10.94 5.51
C TRP A 354 16.23 -12.28 4.80
N GLN A 355 17.39 -12.92 4.93
CA GLN A 355 17.69 -14.23 4.34
C GLN A 355 16.78 -15.35 4.89
N THR A 356 16.35 -15.23 6.15
CA THR A 356 15.47 -16.21 6.79
C THR A 356 14.06 -16.17 6.20
N TYR A 357 13.52 -14.97 5.98
CA TYR A 357 12.12 -14.79 5.60
C TYR A 357 11.90 -14.51 4.12
N GLU A 358 12.94 -14.14 3.38
CA GLU A 358 12.80 -13.92 1.94
C GLU A 358 12.38 -15.22 1.23
N THR A 359 11.35 -15.13 0.38
CA THR A 359 10.84 -16.29 -0.38
C THR A 359 11.97 -16.90 -1.20
N LYS A 360 12.25 -18.19 -0.95
CA LYS A 360 13.19 -18.99 -1.74
C LYS A 360 12.42 -19.77 -2.78
N VAL A 361 12.91 -19.81 -4.00
CA VAL A 361 12.32 -20.56 -5.09
C VAL A 361 13.34 -21.59 -5.57
N GLU A 362 12.90 -22.83 -5.74
CA GLU A 362 13.72 -23.90 -6.28
C GLU A 362 13.98 -23.66 -7.78
N LYS A 363 15.19 -24.00 -8.25
CA LYS A 363 15.66 -23.68 -9.60
C LYS A 363 14.86 -24.30 -10.77
N HIS A 364 13.98 -25.28 -10.50
CA HIS A 364 13.24 -26.03 -11.51
C HIS A 364 11.74 -25.69 -11.57
N ILE A 365 11.28 -24.71 -10.78
CA ILE A 365 9.88 -24.30 -10.80
C ILE A 365 9.61 -23.49 -12.07
N THR A 366 8.62 -23.89 -12.85
CA THR A 366 8.16 -23.24 -14.07
C THR A 366 6.75 -22.67 -13.97
N GLU A 367 6.13 -22.81 -12.80
CA GLU A 367 4.78 -22.30 -12.56
C GLU A 367 4.63 -21.75 -11.15
N THR A 368 3.67 -20.83 -11.00
CA THR A 368 3.27 -20.28 -9.72
C THR A 368 1.74 -20.31 -9.61
N LYS A 369 1.21 -20.29 -8.38
CA LYS A 369 -0.22 -20.32 -8.13
C LYS A 369 -0.62 -19.29 -7.08
N GLY A 370 -1.70 -18.55 -7.35
CA GLY A 370 -2.26 -17.54 -6.45
C GLY A 370 -3.79 -17.51 -6.47
N ALA A 371 -4.34 -16.50 -5.82
CA ALA A 371 -5.77 -16.23 -5.86
C ALA A 371 -6.12 -15.42 -7.11
N VAL A 372 -7.17 -15.85 -7.84
CA VAL A 372 -7.68 -15.09 -8.98
C VAL A 372 -8.44 -13.88 -8.48
N ALA A 373 -7.87 -12.70 -8.70
CA ALA A 373 -8.46 -11.43 -8.28
C ALA A 373 -9.32 -10.77 -9.36
N SER A 374 -9.00 -11.02 -10.62
CA SER A 374 -9.79 -10.60 -11.79
C SER A 374 -9.64 -11.64 -12.89
N LYS A 375 -10.75 -12.04 -13.48
CA LYS A 375 -10.76 -13.05 -14.58
C LYS A 375 -10.39 -12.46 -15.93
N GLY A 376 -10.52 -11.15 -16.09
CA GLY A 376 -10.40 -10.52 -17.39
C GLY A 376 -11.56 -10.93 -18.33
N LYS A 377 -11.28 -10.88 -19.63
CA LYS A 377 -12.27 -11.24 -20.69
C LYS A 377 -12.28 -12.73 -21.05
N THR A 378 -11.21 -13.44 -20.75
CA THR A 378 -11.01 -14.86 -21.09
C THR A 378 -10.49 -15.62 -19.87
N THR A 379 -10.81 -16.91 -19.78
CA THR A 379 -10.34 -17.77 -18.69
C THR A 379 -8.87 -18.16 -18.81
N LYS A 380 -8.31 -18.09 -20.02
CA LYS A 380 -6.89 -18.28 -20.31
C LYS A 380 -6.38 -17.14 -21.15
N SER A 381 -5.21 -16.64 -20.81
CA SER A 381 -4.49 -15.61 -21.56
C SER A 381 -3.01 -15.91 -21.59
N GLN A 382 -2.34 -15.40 -22.61
CA GLN A 382 -0.88 -15.54 -22.79
C GLN A 382 -0.26 -14.16 -22.95
N GLY A 383 1.00 -14.01 -22.53
CA GLY A 383 1.72 -12.78 -22.72
C GLY A 383 3.18 -12.90 -22.33
N VAL A 384 3.93 -11.85 -22.61
CA VAL A 384 5.36 -11.73 -22.30
C VAL A 384 5.53 -11.07 -20.94
N VAL A 385 6.31 -11.67 -20.07
CA VAL A 385 6.59 -11.17 -18.72
C VAL A 385 7.47 -9.93 -18.77
N HIS A 386 7.09 -8.95 -17.98
CA HIS A 386 7.93 -7.82 -17.62
C HIS A 386 7.88 -7.63 -16.09
N ILE A 387 9.02 -7.77 -15.43
CA ILE A 387 9.13 -7.68 -13.98
C ILE A 387 9.36 -6.22 -13.59
N VAL A 388 8.43 -5.65 -12.83
CA VAL A 388 8.55 -4.29 -12.31
C VAL A 388 8.73 -4.36 -10.79
N LEU A 389 9.96 -4.17 -10.34
CA LEU A 389 10.32 -4.12 -8.92
C LEU A 389 10.17 -2.72 -8.33
N ASP A 390 10.31 -1.68 -9.16
CA ASP A 390 10.15 -0.28 -8.81
C ASP A 390 9.11 0.37 -9.74
N PRO A 391 7.96 0.79 -9.22
CA PRO A 391 6.89 1.38 -10.04
C PRO A 391 7.27 2.73 -10.67
N ASN A 392 8.29 3.41 -10.16
CA ASN A 392 8.80 4.66 -10.74
C ASN A 392 9.74 4.41 -11.92
N ASN A 393 10.24 3.18 -12.04
CA ASN A 393 11.08 2.75 -13.14
C ASN A 393 10.47 1.53 -13.83
N ILE A 394 9.43 1.76 -14.64
CA ILE A 394 8.78 0.69 -15.41
C ILE A 394 9.57 0.28 -16.66
N GLY A 395 10.71 0.92 -16.91
CA GLY A 395 11.60 0.58 -18.02
C GLY A 395 10.92 0.64 -19.39
N SER A 396 11.14 -0.40 -20.20
CA SER A 396 10.59 -0.57 -21.55
C SER A 396 9.22 -1.29 -21.56
N PHE A 397 8.44 -1.22 -20.49
CA PHE A 397 7.13 -1.89 -20.37
C PHE A 397 6.22 -1.52 -21.55
N LYS A 398 5.72 -2.51 -22.28
CA LYS A 398 4.94 -2.33 -23.49
C LYS A 398 3.47 -2.68 -23.26
N GLN A 399 2.62 -2.14 -24.13
CA GLN A 399 1.18 -2.47 -24.13
C GLN A 399 0.96 -3.98 -24.32
N GLY A 400 0.20 -4.58 -23.44
CA GLY A 400 -0.19 -6.00 -23.50
C GLY A 400 0.78 -6.96 -22.79
N GLU A 401 1.93 -6.50 -22.31
CA GLU A 401 2.83 -7.32 -21.50
C GLU A 401 2.21 -7.73 -20.16
N VAL A 402 2.72 -8.82 -19.58
CA VAL A 402 2.29 -9.32 -18.27
C VAL A 402 3.14 -8.65 -17.20
N LEU A 403 2.50 -7.81 -16.39
CA LEU A 403 3.14 -7.17 -15.25
C LEU A 403 3.35 -8.20 -14.13
N VAL A 404 4.61 -8.49 -13.81
CA VAL A 404 4.97 -9.31 -12.64
C VAL A 404 5.65 -8.42 -11.61
N ALA A 405 5.10 -8.37 -10.38
CA ALA A 405 5.59 -7.49 -9.32
C ALA A 405 5.58 -8.19 -7.96
N PRO A 406 6.43 -7.79 -6.99
CA PRO A 406 6.35 -8.31 -5.62
C PRO A 406 4.96 -8.07 -5.00
N MET A 407 4.42 -6.90 -5.25
CA MET A 407 3.05 -6.46 -5.02
C MET A 407 2.82 -5.16 -5.80
N THR A 408 1.58 -4.72 -5.94
CA THR A 408 1.34 -3.39 -6.48
C THR A 408 0.92 -2.40 -5.40
N SER A 409 1.26 -1.16 -5.64
CA SER A 409 0.82 0.03 -4.93
C SER A 409 0.28 1.04 -5.96
N PRO A 410 -0.35 2.13 -5.54
CA PRO A 410 -0.97 3.06 -6.50
C PRO A 410 -0.05 3.56 -7.61
N GLU A 411 1.23 3.64 -7.37
CA GLU A 411 2.24 4.07 -8.35
C GLU A 411 2.34 3.11 -9.56
N TYR A 412 1.94 1.84 -9.37
CA TYR A 412 1.90 0.85 -10.46
C TYR A 412 0.78 1.11 -11.48
N ILE A 413 -0.15 2.05 -11.22
CA ILE A 413 -1.30 2.30 -12.10
C ILE A 413 -0.87 2.56 -13.56
N PHE A 414 0.28 3.20 -13.75
CA PHE A 414 0.78 3.51 -15.08
C PHE A 414 1.21 2.25 -15.85
N ALA A 415 1.89 1.32 -15.17
CA ALA A 415 2.22 0.01 -15.74
C ALA A 415 0.97 -0.87 -15.91
N MET A 416 0.08 -0.87 -14.92
CA MET A 416 -1.14 -1.68 -14.94
C MET A 416 -2.08 -1.30 -16.10
N LYS A 417 -2.15 -0.04 -16.49
CA LYS A 417 -2.94 0.41 -17.64
C LYS A 417 -2.40 -0.07 -18.99
N LEU A 418 -1.12 -0.34 -19.06
CA LEU A 418 -0.48 -0.93 -20.24
C LEU A 418 -0.54 -2.47 -20.21
N ALA A 419 -0.72 -3.06 -19.04
CA ALA A 419 -0.62 -4.50 -18.84
C ALA A 419 -1.76 -5.28 -19.51
N GLY A 420 -1.42 -6.42 -20.10
CA GLY A 420 -2.38 -7.43 -20.54
C GLY A 420 -2.88 -8.32 -19.40
N ALA A 421 -2.05 -8.49 -18.35
CA ALA A 421 -2.38 -9.18 -17.11
C ALA A 421 -1.48 -8.72 -15.97
N VAL A 422 -1.87 -8.99 -14.71
CA VAL A 422 -1.10 -8.63 -13.51
C VAL A 422 -0.91 -9.84 -12.62
N ILE A 423 0.33 -10.10 -12.22
CA ILE A 423 0.72 -11.19 -11.32
C ILE A 423 1.50 -10.57 -10.15
N THR A 424 1.13 -10.92 -8.92
CA THR A 424 1.86 -10.42 -7.74
C THR A 424 2.26 -11.54 -6.79
N ASP A 425 3.48 -11.45 -6.23
CA ASP A 425 3.97 -12.41 -5.22
C ASP A 425 3.13 -12.37 -3.95
N ALA A 426 2.73 -11.18 -3.53
CA ALA A 426 1.91 -10.93 -2.34
C ALA A 426 0.61 -10.21 -2.70
N GLY A 427 -0.37 -10.28 -1.81
CA GLY A 427 -1.66 -9.61 -1.93
C GLY A 427 -2.84 -10.57 -1.77
N GLY A 428 -4.01 -10.00 -1.54
CA GLY A 428 -5.29 -10.68 -1.45
C GLY A 428 -6.32 -10.02 -2.37
N LEU A 429 -7.58 -10.44 -2.26
CA LEU A 429 -8.67 -9.97 -3.13
C LEU A 429 -9.02 -8.48 -2.96
N THR A 430 -8.62 -7.86 -1.85
CA THR A 430 -8.75 -6.42 -1.59
C THR A 430 -7.44 -5.66 -1.77
N SER A 431 -6.38 -6.31 -2.30
CA SER A 431 -5.12 -5.65 -2.63
C SER A 431 -5.29 -4.64 -3.76
N HIS A 432 -4.35 -3.71 -3.87
CA HIS A 432 -4.33 -2.72 -4.96
C HIS A 432 -4.33 -3.40 -6.34
N ALA A 433 -3.51 -4.44 -6.53
CA ALA A 433 -3.51 -5.23 -7.77
C ALA A 433 -4.92 -5.73 -8.12
N ALA A 434 -5.60 -6.33 -7.14
CA ALA A 434 -6.94 -6.89 -7.31
C ALA A 434 -7.97 -5.82 -7.71
N ILE A 435 -7.98 -4.69 -7.01
CA ILE A 435 -8.94 -3.60 -7.22
C ILE A 435 -8.76 -3.01 -8.61
N VAL A 436 -7.53 -2.60 -8.92
CA VAL A 436 -7.24 -1.91 -10.21
C VAL A 436 -7.40 -2.85 -11.39
N SER A 437 -7.00 -4.12 -11.30
CA SER A 437 -7.19 -5.07 -12.39
C SER A 437 -8.68 -5.33 -12.71
N ARG A 438 -9.55 -5.33 -11.70
CA ARG A 438 -11.01 -5.39 -11.89
C ARG A 438 -11.52 -4.12 -12.56
N GLU A 439 -11.00 -2.96 -12.18
CA GLU A 439 -11.33 -1.70 -12.80
C GLU A 439 -10.93 -1.66 -14.27
N LEU A 440 -9.77 -2.19 -14.59
CA LEU A 440 -9.26 -2.26 -15.95
C LEU A 440 -9.83 -3.44 -16.77
N GLY A 441 -10.49 -4.41 -16.12
CA GLY A 441 -11.03 -5.61 -16.77
C GLY A 441 -9.94 -6.55 -17.31
N ILE A 442 -8.75 -6.57 -16.69
CA ILE A 442 -7.61 -7.43 -17.09
C ILE A 442 -7.44 -8.60 -16.13
N PRO A 443 -6.91 -9.77 -16.58
CA PRO A 443 -6.59 -10.90 -15.72
C PRO A 443 -5.66 -10.50 -14.58
N CYS A 444 -5.92 -11.02 -13.37
CA CYS A 444 -5.05 -10.77 -12.22
C CYS A 444 -4.97 -11.98 -11.30
N VAL A 445 -3.74 -12.39 -10.99
CA VAL A 445 -3.45 -13.43 -9.99
C VAL A 445 -2.59 -12.82 -8.89
N VAL A 446 -3.10 -12.81 -7.66
CA VAL A 446 -2.42 -12.22 -6.50
C VAL A 446 -1.97 -13.30 -5.52
N GLY A 447 -0.88 -13.03 -4.78
CA GLY A 447 -0.35 -14.01 -3.83
C GLY A 447 0.30 -15.22 -4.49
N ALA A 448 0.69 -15.12 -5.76
CA ALA A 448 1.44 -16.12 -6.51
C ALA A 448 2.91 -16.07 -6.10
N LYS A 449 3.20 -16.53 -4.89
CA LYS A 449 4.50 -16.39 -4.22
C LYS A 449 5.67 -16.80 -5.10
N GLY A 450 6.66 -15.90 -5.21
CA GLY A 450 7.89 -16.14 -5.92
C GLY A 450 7.83 -15.93 -7.42
N SER A 451 6.72 -15.44 -8.00
CA SER A 451 6.61 -15.17 -9.45
C SER A 451 7.73 -14.26 -9.95
N THR A 452 8.12 -13.24 -9.17
CA THR A 452 9.26 -12.36 -9.50
C THR A 452 10.63 -13.05 -9.50
N LYS A 453 10.71 -14.30 -9.05
CA LYS A 453 11.94 -15.11 -9.01
C LYS A 453 11.87 -16.32 -9.93
N VAL A 454 10.67 -16.83 -10.19
CA VAL A 454 10.40 -17.94 -11.13
C VAL A 454 10.53 -17.45 -12.57
N PHE A 455 9.90 -16.32 -12.88
CA PHE A 455 9.88 -15.74 -14.22
C PHE A 455 11.01 -14.71 -14.41
N LYS A 456 11.32 -14.45 -15.68
CA LYS A 456 12.30 -13.44 -16.12
C LYS A 456 11.64 -12.53 -17.16
N ASP A 457 12.20 -11.34 -17.33
CA ASP A 457 11.81 -10.46 -18.43
C ASP A 457 11.96 -11.17 -19.78
N GLY A 458 10.91 -11.08 -20.61
CA GLY A 458 10.86 -11.73 -21.90
C GLY A 458 10.30 -13.16 -21.90
N ASP A 459 10.09 -13.78 -20.73
CA ASP A 459 9.46 -15.11 -20.67
C ASP A 459 8.02 -15.05 -21.19
N ALA A 460 7.63 -16.06 -21.97
CA ALA A 460 6.23 -16.25 -22.36
C ALA A 460 5.50 -17.09 -21.30
N VAL A 461 4.34 -16.62 -20.84
CA VAL A 461 3.53 -17.31 -19.82
C VAL A 461 2.09 -17.50 -20.25
N GLU A 462 1.47 -18.58 -19.78
CA GLU A 462 0.03 -18.80 -19.78
C GLU A 462 -0.53 -18.52 -18.38
N ILE A 463 -1.61 -17.75 -18.33
CA ILE A 463 -2.34 -17.39 -17.10
C ILE A 463 -3.71 -18.04 -17.17
N ASP A 464 -3.98 -18.96 -16.25
CA ASP A 464 -5.29 -19.61 -16.10
C ASP A 464 -6.05 -18.96 -14.94
N THR A 465 -7.06 -18.18 -15.25
CA THR A 465 -7.90 -17.49 -14.27
C THR A 465 -9.05 -18.34 -13.72
N VAL A 466 -9.06 -19.66 -14.00
CA VAL A 466 -9.93 -20.61 -13.30
C VAL A 466 -9.18 -21.22 -12.12
N SER A 467 -7.97 -21.70 -12.35
CA SER A 467 -7.13 -22.35 -11.33
C SER A 467 -6.23 -21.38 -10.54
N GLY A 468 -6.00 -20.19 -11.06
CA GLY A 468 -5.03 -19.22 -10.53
C GLY A 468 -3.56 -19.59 -10.81
N THR A 469 -3.32 -20.40 -11.85
CA THR A 469 -1.98 -20.85 -12.22
C THR A 469 -1.38 -19.94 -13.29
N VAL A 470 -0.10 -19.62 -13.12
CA VAL A 470 0.73 -18.91 -14.11
C VAL A 470 1.89 -19.83 -14.46
N LYS A 471 2.07 -20.18 -15.73
CA LYS A 471 3.02 -21.19 -16.19
C LYS A 471 3.84 -20.69 -17.37
N LEU A 472 5.14 -20.99 -17.36
CA LEU A 472 6.00 -20.79 -18.53
C LEU A 472 5.48 -21.59 -19.72
N ILE A 473 5.43 -20.94 -20.88
CA ILE A 473 5.20 -21.58 -22.17
C ILE A 473 6.58 -21.75 -22.81
N LYS A 474 6.88 -22.95 -23.27
CA LYS A 474 8.12 -23.26 -24.01
C LYS A 474 8.06 -22.69 -25.41
#